data_67bd66c3c57274a8931722605554faba
#
_entry.id   67bd66c3c57274a8931722605554faba
#
_cell.length_a   1.000
_cell.length_b   1.000
_cell.length_c   1.000
_cell.angle_alpha   90.00
_cell.angle_beta   90.00
_cell.angle_gamma   90.00
#
_symmetry.space_group_name_H-M   'P 1'
#
loop_
_entity.id
_entity.type
_entity.pdbx_description
1 polymer ?
#
loop_
_entity_poly.entity_id
_entity_poly.type
_entity_poly.pdbx_seq_one_letter_code
_entity_poly.pdbx_strand_id
1 'polypeptide(L)'
;MPVTISDLDLRPATLDDVSLVADLDTLRDPEDPVDPGRLLHWWRMSDELEKGIRRIAIRDGAAIARVSAMHELWDGEDRKYGTIRIALRDDVWSDELYAEVLQVGEDWLRDETAVVAVVRVREDLVQERAVLERLGYREDRRSRVSELDLAAGRAEILAGRDDGRRRMRDQGVKLTVLSEVADSEKFRKLYAMMIESEKDIPTTVPWRVLSFDEWMRFWFENPAVRPDRFWIARDGDAVVGCSVLDYPLVRGLPWTMYTGTSRAARGRGIASALKHESMGQAIEAGFTRVRTNNDSDNPPILRINEQMGYRLVSPIIELHRGLA
;
A
#
# COMPACT_ATOMS: atom_id res chain seq x y z
N MET A 1 -35.55 4.32 -12.53
CA MET A 1 -35.64 3.36 -11.41
C MET A 1 -34.23 3.21 -10.86
N PRO A 2 -34.04 2.99 -9.55
CA PRO A 2 -32.71 2.72 -9.01
C PRO A 2 -32.18 1.43 -9.65
N VAL A 3 -30.86 1.40 -9.89
CA VAL A 3 -30.16 0.21 -10.38
C VAL A 3 -30.05 -0.78 -9.22
N THR A 4 -30.34 -2.05 -9.46
CA THR A 4 -30.23 -3.14 -8.48
C THR A 4 -29.07 -4.07 -8.88
N ILE A 5 -28.65 -4.96 -8.00
CA ILE A 5 -27.58 -5.93 -8.30
C ILE A 5 -27.95 -6.86 -9.46
N SER A 6 -29.24 -7.18 -9.61
CA SER A 6 -29.73 -7.98 -10.74
C SER A 6 -29.65 -7.25 -12.10
N ASP A 7 -29.55 -5.93 -12.08
CA ASP A 7 -29.29 -5.12 -13.28
C ASP A 7 -27.79 -5.01 -13.61
N LEU A 8 -26.94 -5.47 -12.67
CA LEU A 8 -25.50 -5.55 -12.84
C LEU A 8 -25.12 -6.97 -13.29
N ASP A 9 -24.58 -7.10 -14.49
CA ASP A 9 -23.91 -8.34 -14.90
C ASP A 9 -22.53 -8.42 -14.24
N LEU A 10 -22.50 -8.81 -12.94
CA LEU A 10 -21.27 -8.99 -12.16
C LEU A 10 -20.57 -10.29 -12.53
N ARG A 11 -19.76 -10.26 -13.58
CA ARG A 11 -18.95 -11.38 -14.03
C ARG A 11 -17.59 -11.46 -13.31
N PRO A 12 -16.93 -12.61 -13.30
CA PRO A 12 -15.54 -12.70 -12.88
C PRO A 12 -14.65 -11.70 -13.63
N ALA A 13 -13.80 -10.96 -12.90
CA ALA A 13 -12.80 -10.11 -13.51
C ALA A 13 -11.52 -10.92 -13.78
N THR A 14 -10.87 -10.63 -14.89
CA THR A 14 -9.62 -11.23 -15.33
C THR A 14 -8.50 -10.20 -15.38
N LEU A 15 -7.27 -10.63 -15.63
CA LEU A 15 -6.14 -9.70 -15.78
C LEU A 15 -6.33 -8.70 -16.94
N ASP A 16 -7.16 -9.02 -17.93
CA ASP A 16 -7.49 -8.13 -19.06
C ASP A 16 -8.39 -6.96 -18.61
N ASP A 17 -9.09 -7.08 -17.48
CA ASP A 17 -9.96 -6.04 -16.93
C ASP A 17 -9.23 -5.01 -16.07
N VAL A 18 -7.93 -5.21 -15.82
CA VAL A 18 -7.14 -4.38 -14.89
C VAL A 18 -7.23 -2.89 -15.24
N SER A 19 -7.18 -2.53 -16.52
CA SER A 19 -7.28 -1.12 -16.94
C SER A 19 -8.64 -0.52 -16.62
N LEU A 20 -9.73 -1.27 -16.83
CA LEU A 20 -11.09 -0.83 -16.51
C LEU A 20 -11.28 -0.63 -15.00
N VAL A 21 -10.72 -1.53 -14.20
CA VAL A 21 -10.74 -1.42 -12.74
C VAL A 21 -9.89 -0.24 -12.27
N ALA A 22 -8.71 -0.03 -12.84
CA ALA A 22 -7.85 1.11 -12.53
C ALA A 22 -8.55 2.44 -12.84
N ASP A 23 -9.31 2.52 -13.94
CA ASP A 23 -10.08 3.70 -14.31
C ASP A 23 -11.23 3.96 -13.32
N LEU A 24 -11.98 2.92 -12.95
CA LEU A 24 -13.04 3.04 -11.95
C LEU A 24 -12.50 3.48 -10.57
N ASP A 25 -11.40 2.88 -10.12
CA ASP A 25 -10.79 3.24 -8.83
C ASP A 25 -10.22 4.66 -8.83
N THR A 26 -9.74 5.14 -9.98
CA THR A 26 -9.25 6.51 -10.15
C THR A 26 -10.34 7.56 -9.89
N LEU A 27 -11.61 7.25 -10.16
CA LEU A 27 -12.72 8.19 -9.90
C LEU A 27 -12.83 8.55 -8.40
N ARG A 28 -12.36 7.68 -7.51
CA ARG A 28 -12.39 7.89 -6.05
C ARG A 28 -11.25 8.77 -5.54
N ASP A 29 -10.14 8.87 -6.29
CA ASP A 29 -9.00 9.76 -6.01
C ASP A 29 -8.37 10.23 -7.33
N PRO A 30 -8.97 11.20 -8.03
CA PRO A 30 -8.45 11.71 -9.29
C PRO A 30 -7.07 12.38 -9.17
N GLU A 31 -6.70 12.84 -7.97
CA GLU A 31 -5.39 13.45 -7.68
C GLU A 31 -4.23 12.42 -7.65
N ASP A 32 -4.57 11.14 -7.47
CA ASP A 32 -3.61 10.03 -7.56
C ASP A 32 -4.20 8.90 -8.40
N PRO A 33 -4.20 9.04 -9.72
CA PRO A 33 -4.75 8.04 -10.62
C PRO A 33 -4.12 6.66 -10.42
N VAL A 34 -4.97 5.64 -10.31
CA VAL A 34 -4.50 4.26 -10.13
C VAL A 34 -3.73 3.79 -11.36
N ASP A 35 -2.50 3.34 -11.16
CA ASP A 35 -1.63 2.82 -12.21
C ASP A 35 -2.04 1.39 -12.59
N PRO A 36 -2.44 1.14 -13.86
CA PRO A 36 -2.86 -0.20 -14.27
C PRO A 36 -1.71 -1.21 -14.27
N GLY A 37 -0.47 -0.77 -14.49
CA GLY A 37 0.69 -1.66 -14.46
C GLY A 37 1.02 -2.15 -13.04
N ARG A 38 0.95 -1.25 -12.05
CA ARG A 38 1.05 -1.62 -10.63
C ARG A 38 -0.11 -2.52 -10.21
N LEU A 39 -1.33 -2.18 -10.58
CA LEU A 39 -2.51 -2.99 -10.25
C LEU A 39 -2.41 -4.40 -10.85
N LEU A 40 -1.91 -4.54 -12.07
CA LEU A 40 -1.66 -5.84 -12.71
C LEU A 40 -0.66 -6.68 -11.91
N HIS A 41 0.45 -6.07 -11.47
CA HIS A 41 1.42 -6.77 -10.62
C HIS A 41 0.76 -7.25 -9.32
N TRP A 42 0.03 -6.37 -8.62
CA TRP A 42 -0.66 -6.73 -7.38
C TRP A 42 -1.69 -7.85 -7.58
N TRP A 43 -2.42 -7.87 -8.68
CA TRP A 43 -3.36 -8.94 -8.96
C TRP A 43 -2.66 -10.29 -9.19
N ARG A 44 -1.54 -10.29 -9.90
CA ARG A 44 -0.73 -11.52 -10.10
C ARG A 44 -0.18 -12.04 -8.78
N MET A 45 0.38 -11.15 -7.95
CA MET A 45 0.89 -11.55 -6.64
C MET A 45 -0.21 -12.05 -5.71
N SER A 46 -1.38 -11.40 -5.73
CA SER A 46 -2.54 -11.84 -4.96
C SER A 46 -3.04 -13.23 -5.41
N ASP A 47 -3.04 -13.51 -6.72
CA ASP A 47 -3.42 -14.84 -7.23
C ASP A 47 -2.47 -15.96 -6.76
N GLU A 48 -1.23 -15.64 -6.44
CA GLU A 48 -0.24 -16.58 -5.94
C GLU A 48 -0.23 -16.74 -4.41
N LEU A 49 -0.46 -15.64 -3.68
CA LEU A 49 -0.24 -15.56 -2.23
C LEU A 49 -1.53 -15.58 -1.40
N GLU A 50 -2.65 -15.31 -2.04
CA GLU A 50 -3.95 -15.16 -1.42
C GLU A 50 -4.99 -16.06 -2.09
N LYS A 51 -6.12 -16.27 -1.41
CA LYS A 51 -7.33 -16.82 -2.01
C LYS A 51 -8.35 -15.71 -2.14
N GLY A 52 -9.04 -15.63 -3.28
CA GLY A 52 -9.97 -14.52 -3.47
C GLY A 52 -10.86 -14.63 -4.70
N ILE A 53 -11.83 -13.72 -4.73
CA ILE A 53 -12.66 -13.45 -5.90
C ILE A 53 -12.49 -12.00 -6.34
N ARG A 54 -12.67 -11.77 -7.64
CA ARG A 54 -12.81 -10.45 -8.24
C ARG A 54 -13.98 -10.48 -9.19
N ARG A 55 -14.88 -9.51 -9.07
CA ARG A 55 -16.03 -9.35 -9.96
C ARG A 55 -16.12 -7.93 -10.46
N ILE A 56 -16.60 -7.77 -11.70
CA ILE A 56 -16.73 -6.49 -12.38
C ILE A 56 -18.04 -6.45 -13.17
N ALA A 57 -18.71 -5.29 -13.15
CA ALA A 57 -19.80 -4.98 -14.05
C ALA A 57 -19.34 -3.89 -15.03
N ILE A 58 -19.65 -4.08 -16.32
CA ILE A 58 -19.25 -3.19 -17.40
C ILE A 58 -20.52 -2.69 -18.11
N ARG A 59 -20.54 -1.37 -18.40
CA ARG A 59 -21.58 -0.73 -19.20
C ARG A 59 -20.89 0.25 -20.17
N ASP A 60 -21.25 0.18 -21.44
CA ASP A 60 -20.71 1.06 -22.51
C ASP A 60 -19.17 1.07 -22.55
N GLY A 61 -18.56 -0.11 -22.34
CA GLY A 61 -17.11 -0.28 -22.37
C GLY A 61 -16.35 0.24 -21.15
N ALA A 62 -17.04 0.72 -20.11
CA ALA A 62 -16.43 1.18 -18.86
C ALA A 62 -16.91 0.36 -17.68
N ALA A 63 -16.05 0.17 -16.68
CA ALA A 63 -16.43 -0.43 -15.40
C ALA A 63 -17.36 0.52 -14.64
N ILE A 64 -18.49 -0.01 -14.16
CA ILE A 64 -19.46 0.74 -13.35
C ILE A 64 -19.52 0.25 -11.91
N ALA A 65 -19.14 -0.99 -11.67
CA ALA A 65 -19.05 -1.58 -10.33
C ALA A 65 -17.94 -2.63 -10.27
N ARG A 66 -17.31 -2.76 -9.13
CA ARG A 66 -16.43 -3.89 -8.82
C ARG A 66 -16.56 -4.30 -7.36
N VAL A 67 -16.32 -5.58 -7.09
CA VAL A 67 -16.06 -6.12 -5.75
C VAL A 67 -14.94 -7.13 -5.83
N SER A 68 -14.07 -7.11 -4.84
CA SER A 68 -13.12 -8.19 -4.60
C SER A 68 -13.15 -8.56 -3.13
N ALA A 69 -13.09 -9.85 -2.85
CA ALA A 69 -12.94 -10.38 -1.50
C ALA A 69 -11.75 -11.36 -1.52
N MET A 70 -10.89 -11.26 -0.52
CA MET A 70 -9.67 -12.05 -0.45
C MET A 70 -9.22 -12.24 0.98
N HIS A 71 -8.45 -13.29 1.19
CA HIS A 71 -7.77 -13.55 2.44
C HIS A 71 -6.40 -14.20 2.21
N GLU A 72 -5.47 -13.99 3.13
CA GLU A 72 -4.25 -14.79 3.20
C GLU A 72 -4.58 -16.23 3.58
N LEU A 73 -3.67 -17.17 3.28
CA LEU A 73 -3.85 -18.57 3.68
C LEU A 73 -3.81 -18.67 5.21
N TRP A 74 -4.90 -19.18 5.80
CA TRP A 74 -5.11 -19.16 7.27
C TRP A 74 -4.54 -20.38 8.00
N ASP A 75 -3.45 -20.92 7.60
CA ASP A 75 -2.86 -22.09 8.23
C ASP A 75 -2.46 -21.76 9.70
N GLY A 76 -3.31 -22.22 10.64
CA GLY A 76 -3.04 -22.10 12.08
C GLY A 76 -3.48 -20.79 12.74
N GLU A 77 -4.26 -19.95 12.07
CA GLU A 77 -4.76 -18.69 12.63
C GLU A 77 -6.07 -18.88 13.43
N ASP A 78 -6.11 -18.35 14.68
CA ASP A 78 -7.31 -18.36 15.53
C ASP A 78 -8.41 -17.41 15.03
N ARG A 79 -8.03 -16.35 14.32
CA ARG A 79 -8.94 -15.37 13.72
C ARG A 79 -8.73 -15.27 12.23
N LYS A 80 -9.80 -15.51 11.48
CA LYS A 80 -9.79 -15.51 10.03
C LYS A 80 -10.34 -14.18 9.52
N TYR A 81 -9.45 -13.29 9.09
CA TYR A 81 -9.79 -11.99 8.52
C TYR A 81 -9.84 -12.06 7.00
N GLY A 82 -10.91 -11.53 6.39
CA GLY A 82 -10.97 -11.35 4.95
C GLY A 82 -11.15 -9.88 4.59
N THR A 83 -10.49 -9.43 3.55
CA THR A 83 -10.58 -8.04 3.07
C THR A 83 -11.54 -7.94 1.90
N ILE A 84 -12.43 -6.95 1.92
CA ILE A 84 -13.33 -6.62 0.81
C ILE A 84 -12.97 -5.24 0.27
N ARG A 85 -12.93 -5.11 -1.05
CA ARG A 85 -12.78 -3.84 -1.75
C ARG A 85 -13.92 -3.67 -2.73
N ILE A 86 -14.56 -2.50 -2.71
CA ILE A 86 -15.70 -2.16 -3.56
C ILE A 86 -15.42 -0.82 -4.23
N ALA A 87 -15.89 -0.67 -5.45
CA ALA A 87 -16.08 0.63 -6.07
C ALA A 87 -17.37 0.60 -6.91
N LEU A 88 -18.15 1.66 -6.82
CA LEU A 88 -19.29 1.97 -7.68
C LEU A 88 -19.04 3.31 -8.35
N ARG A 89 -19.45 3.43 -9.61
CA ARG A 89 -19.48 4.70 -10.30
C ARG A 89 -20.68 5.53 -9.83
N ASP A 90 -20.53 6.85 -9.74
CA ASP A 90 -21.52 7.75 -9.13
C ASP A 90 -22.90 7.70 -9.82
N ASP A 91 -22.93 7.47 -11.15
CA ASP A 91 -24.17 7.43 -11.92
C ASP A 91 -25.04 6.17 -11.68
N VAL A 92 -24.46 5.16 -11.02
CA VAL A 92 -25.19 3.94 -10.60
C VAL A 92 -25.30 3.84 -9.08
N TRP A 93 -24.74 4.79 -8.34
CA TRP A 93 -24.69 4.76 -6.89
C TRP A 93 -26.10 4.77 -6.27
N SER A 94 -26.33 3.83 -5.37
CA SER A 94 -27.30 3.94 -4.28
C SER A 94 -26.77 3.18 -3.07
N ASP A 95 -27.25 3.54 -1.90
CA ASP A 95 -26.84 2.89 -0.65
C ASP A 95 -27.21 1.39 -0.64
N GLU A 96 -28.37 1.08 -1.24
CA GLU A 96 -28.86 -0.29 -1.40
C GLU A 96 -27.96 -1.09 -2.33
N LEU A 97 -27.61 -0.53 -3.50
CA LEU A 97 -26.73 -1.20 -4.46
C LEU A 97 -25.34 -1.43 -3.88
N TYR A 98 -24.79 -0.44 -3.13
CA TYR A 98 -23.51 -0.60 -2.45
C TYR A 98 -23.55 -1.75 -1.45
N ALA A 99 -24.65 -1.84 -0.64
CA ALA A 99 -24.84 -2.93 0.32
C ALA A 99 -24.98 -4.30 -0.37
N GLU A 100 -25.71 -4.38 -1.49
CA GLU A 100 -25.85 -5.61 -2.27
C GLU A 100 -24.52 -6.07 -2.88
N VAL A 101 -23.70 -5.15 -3.41
CA VAL A 101 -22.37 -5.47 -3.95
C VAL A 101 -21.40 -5.88 -2.83
N LEU A 102 -21.46 -5.23 -1.67
CA LEU A 102 -20.70 -5.62 -0.48
C LEU A 102 -21.04 -7.05 -0.04
N GLN A 103 -22.34 -7.38 -0.04
CA GLN A 103 -22.84 -8.69 0.35
C GLN A 103 -22.23 -9.83 -0.46
N VAL A 104 -21.95 -9.62 -1.77
CA VAL A 104 -21.26 -10.61 -2.62
C VAL A 104 -19.88 -10.97 -2.05
N GLY A 105 -19.16 -9.99 -1.55
CA GLY A 105 -17.85 -10.21 -0.91
C GLY A 105 -17.99 -10.90 0.45
N GLU A 106 -18.96 -10.48 1.25
CA GLU A 106 -19.22 -11.09 2.57
C GLU A 106 -19.65 -12.54 2.47
N ASP A 107 -20.53 -12.87 1.51
CA ASP A 107 -21.01 -14.25 1.32
C ASP A 107 -19.85 -15.17 0.93
N TRP A 108 -19.00 -14.72 0.01
CA TRP A 108 -17.81 -15.47 -0.33
C TRP A 108 -16.89 -15.68 0.89
N LEU A 109 -16.66 -14.63 1.71
CA LEU A 109 -15.85 -14.75 2.91
C LEU A 109 -16.47 -15.70 3.94
N ARG A 110 -17.82 -15.75 4.07
CA ARG A 110 -18.52 -16.73 4.93
C ARG A 110 -18.31 -18.15 4.42
N ASP A 111 -18.41 -18.37 3.11
CA ASP A 111 -18.16 -19.67 2.50
C ASP A 111 -16.72 -20.15 2.76
N GLU A 112 -15.76 -19.22 2.81
CA GLU A 112 -14.37 -19.46 3.19
C GLU A 112 -14.15 -19.53 4.71
N THR A 113 -15.20 -19.46 5.52
CA THR A 113 -15.15 -19.51 6.99
C THR A 113 -14.43 -18.32 7.65
N ALA A 114 -14.43 -17.16 7.02
CA ALA A 114 -13.94 -15.92 7.64
C ALA A 114 -14.83 -15.54 8.84
N VAL A 115 -14.20 -15.02 9.88
CA VAL A 115 -14.93 -14.55 11.07
C VAL A 115 -15.02 -13.02 11.13
N VAL A 116 -14.16 -12.32 10.39
CA VAL A 116 -14.16 -10.86 10.32
C VAL A 116 -13.99 -10.41 8.87
N ALA A 117 -14.90 -9.56 8.40
CA ALA A 117 -14.72 -8.79 7.16
C ALA A 117 -14.05 -7.46 7.48
N VAL A 118 -13.07 -7.11 6.68
CA VAL A 118 -12.28 -5.87 6.75
C VAL A 118 -12.52 -5.04 5.50
N VAL A 119 -12.95 -3.79 5.67
CA VAL A 119 -13.07 -2.82 4.57
C VAL A 119 -12.23 -1.60 4.90
N ARG A 120 -11.44 -1.13 3.92
CA ARG A 120 -10.67 0.10 4.03
C ARG A 120 -11.28 1.17 3.15
N VAL A 121 -11.62 2.30 3.75
CA VAL A 121 -12.26 3.44 3.06
C VAL A 121 -11.57 4.74 3.44
N ARG A 122 -11.43 5.65 2.48
CA ARG A 122 -10.96 7.02 2.79
C ARG A 122 -11.99 7.76 3.65
N GLU A 123 -11.52 8.55 4.58
CA GLU A 123 -12.39 9.30 5.51
C GLU A 123 -13.35 10.27 4.81
N ASP A 124 -12.93 10.84 3.69
CA ASP A 124 -13.72 11.78 2.89
C ASP A 124 -14.79 11.13 2.01
N LEU A 125 -14.77 9.80 1.87
CA LEU A 125 -15.84 9.05 1.19
C LEU A 125 -17.02 8.82 2.15
N VAL A 126 -17.69 9.92 2.51
CA VAL A 126 -18.70 9.97 3.57
C VAL A 126 -19.89 9.04 3.33
N GLN A 127 -20.34 8.92 2.08
CA GLN A 127 -21.46 8.05 1.70
C GLN A 127 -21.12 6.57 1.94
N GLU A 128 -19.95 6.12 1.45
CA GLU A 128 -19.50 4.74 1.65
C GLU A 128 -19.40 4.40 3.15
N ARG A 129 -18.78 5.29 3.92
CA ARG A 129 -18.66 5.13 5.38
C ARG A 129 -20.02 5.00 6.05
N ALA A 130 -20.97 5.87 5.71
CA ALA A 130 -22.31 5.84 6.30
C ALA A 130 -23.03 4.52 6.02
N VAL A 131 -22.89 3.96 4.81
CA VAL A 131 -23.45 2.64 4.48
C VAL A 131 -22.78 1.56 5.31
N LEU A 132 -21.45 1.52 5.36
CA LEU A 132 -20.70 0.51 6.12
C LEU A 132 -21.06 0.54 7.62
N GLU A 133 -21.13 1.75 8.22
CA GLU A 133 -21.49 1.92 9.63
C GLU A 133 -22.92 1.44 9.92
N ARG A 134 -23.89 1.70 9.03
CA ARG A 134 -25.27 1.16 9.14
C ARG A 134 -25.31 -0.36 9.04
N LEU A 135 -24.44 -0.96 8.23
CA LEU A 135 -24.31 -2.41 8.08
C LEU A 135 -23.56 -3.06 9.24
N GLY A 136 -23.14 -2.30 10.24
CA GLY A 136 -22.52 -2.82 11.45
C GLY A 136 -21.00 -2.88 11.41
N TYR A 137 -20.35 -2.33 10.40
CA TYR A 137 -18.91 -2.12 10.40
C TYR A 137 -18.53 -1.07 11.45
N ARG A 138 -17.41 -1.29 12.14
CA ARG A 138 -16.89 -0.38 13.18
C ARG A 138 -15.42 -0.10 12.91
N GLU A 139 -15.01 1.14 13.17
CA GLU A 139 -13.61 1.53 13.08
C GLU A 139 -12.75 0.72 14.05
N ASP A 140 -11.72 0.07 13.52
CA ASP A 140 -10.69 -0.65 14.27
C ASP A 140 -9.39 0.14 14.27
N ARG A 141 -8.99 0.61 13.09
CA ARG A 141 -7.73 1.32 12.90
C ARG A 141 -7.86 2.47 11.93
N ARG A 142 -6.85 3.32 11.99
CA ARG A 142 -6.75 4.46 11.09
C ARG A 142 -5.30 4.62 10.61
N SER A 143 -5.12 4.87 9.32
CA SER A 143 -3.83 5.21 8.75
C SER A 143 -3.87 6.59 8.11
N ARG A 144 -2.71 7.26 8.06
CA ARG A 144 -2.55 8.63 7.54
C ARG A 144 -1.92 8.57 6.15
N VAL A 145 -2.71 8.86 5.13
CA VAL A 145 -2.16 9.15 3.81
C VAL A 145 -1.65 10.58 3.81
N SER A 146 -0.37 10.73 3.55
CA SER A 146 0.29 12.04 3.51
C SER A 146 1.05 12.22 2.21
N GLU A 147 1.09 13.46 1.73
CA GLU A 147 1.74 13.84 0.48
C GLU A 147 2.87 14.84 0.75
N LEU A 148 3.99 14.68 0.08
CA LEU A 148 5.10 15.61 0.06
C LEU A 148 5.16 16.30 -1.30
N ASP A 149 5.09 17.62 -1.30
CA ASP A 149 5.36 18.44 -2.48
C ASP A 149 6.87 18.56 -2.70
N LEU A 150 7.36 17.77 -3.65
CA LEU A 150 8.79 17.73 -3.99
C LEU A 150 9.24 18.99 -4.75
N ALA A 151 8.32 19.65 -5.45
CA ALA A 151 8.65 20.86 -6.20
C ALA A 151 8.83 22.04 -5.24
N ALA A 152 7.86 22.26 -4.34
CA ALA A 152 7.94 23.32 -3.35
C ALA A 152 9.03 23.08 -2.30
N GLY A 153 9.20 21.83 -1.84
CA GLY A 153 10.20 21.45 -0.82
C GLY A 153 11.59 21.08 -1.38
N ARG A 154 11.84 21.32 -2.67
CA ARG A 154 13.05 20.85 -3.36
C ARG A 154 14.36 21.22 -2.64
N ALA A 155 14.50 22.48 -2.25
CA ALA A 155 15.73 22.98 -1.63
C ALA A 155 15.97 22.32 -0.27
N GLU A 156 14.96 22.25 0.56
CA GLU A 156 15.01 21.66 1.91
C GLU A 156 15.27 20.16 1.85
N ILE A 157 14.64 19.44 0.91
CA ILE A 157 14.82 18.01 0.72
C ILE A 157 16.26 17.71 0.29
N LEU A 158 16.82 18.45 -0.67
CA LEU A 158 18.20 18.26 -1.12
C LEU A 158 19.21 18.65 -0.04
N ALA A 159 18.97 19.72 0.70
CA ALA A 159 19.79 20.07 1.87
C ALA A 159 19.76 18.99 2.94
N GLY A 160 18.56 18.45 3.25
CA GLY A 160 18.39 17.33 4.18
C GLY A 160 19.08 16.05 3.72
N ARG A 161 19.15 15.79 2.40
CA ARG A 161 19.93 14.70 1.81
C ARG A 161 21.43 14.88 2.07
N ASP A 162 21.96 16.06 1.82
CA ASP A 162 23.40 16.35 2.02
C ASP A 162 23.77 16.27 3.50
N ASP A 163 22.91 16.76 4.39
CA ASP A 163 23.07 16.62 5.84
C ASP A 163 23.01 15.17 6.29
N GLY A 164 22.06 14.40 5.75
CA GLY A 164 21.96 12.97 5.99
C GLY A 164 23.24 12.23 5.59
N ARG A 165 23.75 12.49 4.39
CA ARG A 165 24.99 11.90 3.88
C ARG A 165 26.19 12.22 4.78
N ARG A 166 26.33 13.46 5.28
CA ARG A 166 27.39 13.83 6.23
C ARG A 166 27.26 13.04 7.52
N ARG A 167 26.07 13.08 8.16
CA ARG A 167 25.84 12.36 9.42
C ARG A 167 26.09 10.86 9.32
N MET A 168 25.70 10.24 8.20
CA MET A 168 25.91 8.80 8.00
C MET A 168 27.40 8.48 7.82
N ARG A 169 28.15 9.28 7.05
CA ARG A 169 29.61 9.13 6.92
C ARG A 169 30.33 9.25 8.27
N ASP A 170 29.96 10.24 9.08
CA ASP A 170 30.56 10.46 10.41
C ASP A 170 30.30 9.29 11.37
N GLN A 171 29.24 8.53 11.14
CA GLN A 171 28.88 7.33 11.89
C GLN A 171 29.40 6.03 11.25
N GLY A 172 30.12 6.09 10.14
CA GLY A 172 30.60 4.91 9.41
C GLY A 172 29.51 4.17 8.63
N VAL A 173 28.30 4.75 8.48
CA VAL A 173 27.18 4.15 7.73
C VAL A 173 27.26 4.59 6.28
N LYS A 174 27.24 3.61 5.37
CA LYS A 174 27.22 3.85 3.92
C LYS A 174 25.79 3.81 3.40
N LEU A 175 25.33 4.88 2.73
CA LEU A 175 24.12 4.92 1.95
C LEU A 175 24.43 4.58 0.50
N THR A 176 23.68 3.67 -0.10
CA THR A 176 23.87 3.25 -1.50
C THR A 176 22.57 2.65 -2.05
N VAL A 177 22.42 2.58 -3.35
CA VAL A 177 21.32 1.83 -3.99
C VAL A 177 21.68 0.35 -4.09
N LEU A 178 20.68 -0.49 -4.05
CA LEU A 178 20.84 -1.95 -4.00
C LEU A 178 21.57 -2.52 -5.23
N SER A 179 21.40 -1.88 -6.41
CA SER A 179 22.10 -2.25 -7.64
C SER A 179 23.62 -2.11 -7.57
N GLU A 180 24.13 -1.17 -6.77
CA GLU A 180 25.57 -0.91 -6.62
C GLU A 180 26.26 -1.82 -5.59
N VAL A 181 25.51 -2.65 -4.90
CA VAL A 181 26.06 -3.56 -3.88
C VAL A 181 26.53 -4.85 -4.54
N ALA A 182 27.85 -5.10 -4.48
CA ALA A 182 28.46 -6.29 -5.07
C ALA A 182 28.34 -7.57 -4.20
N ASP A 183 27.85 -7.45 -2.95
CA ASP A 183 27.68 -8.56 -2.03
C ASP A 183 26.64 -9.56 -2.56
N SER A 184 26.99 -10.82 -2.73
CA SER A 184 26.09 -11.91 -3.18
C SER A 184 24.96 -12.17 -2.18
N GLU A 185 25.18 -11.91 -0.89
CA GLU A 185 24.19 -12.11 0.18
C GLU A 185 23.32 -10.88 0.45
N LYS A 186 23.45 -9.82 -0.35
CA LYS A 186 22.72 -8.56 -0.13
C LYS A 186 21.20 -8.72 0.02
N PHE A 187 20.59 -9.59 -0.78
CA PHE A 187 19.15 -9.82 -0.72
C PHE A 187 18.75 -10.56 0.57
N ARG A 188 19.54 -11.54 1.01
CA ARG A 188 19.27 -12.25 2.27
C ARG A 188 19.46 -11.33 3.48
N LYS A 189 20.49 -10.48 3.47
CA LYS A 189 20.71 -9.47 4.52
C LYS A 189 19.59 -8.44 4.55
N LEU A 190 19.13 -7.99 3.38
CA LEU A 190 18.00 -7.05 3.28
C LEU A 190 16.69 -7.70 3.76
N TYR A 191 16.39 -8.92 3.33
CA TYR A 191 15.25 -9.70 3.79
C TYR A 191 15.22 -9.82 5.32
N ALA A 192 16.33 -10.26 5.92
CA ALA A 192 16.42 -10.43 7.36
C ALA A 192 16.15 -9.12 8.14
N MET A 193 16.72 -7.99 7.65
CA MET A 193 16.49 -6.68 8.24
C MET A 193 15.03 -6.23 8.09
N MET A 194 14.41 -6.45 6.92
CA MET A 194 13.02 -6.07 6.68
C MET A 194 12.07 -6.88 7.56
N ILE A 195 12.18 -8.20 7.57
CA ILE A 195 11.34 -9.07 8.43
C ILE A 195 11.50 -8.73 9.93
N GLU A 196 12.69 -8.35 10.37
CA GLU A 196 12.87 -7.86 11.75
C GLU A 196 12.11 -6.56 12.01
N SER A 197 12.22 -5.59 11.09
CA SER A 197 11.64 -4.27 11.28
C SER A 197 10.12 -4.22 11.02
N GLU A 198 9.60 -5.09 10.17
CA GLU A 198 8.17 -5.22 9.87
C GLU A 198 7.36 -5.68 11.10
N LYS A 199 7.95 -6.49 11.97
CA LYS A 199 7.30 -6.95 13.22
C LYS A 199 6.92 -5.81 14.17
N ASP A 200 7.47 -4.63 13.98
CA ASP A 200 7.18 -3.44 14.79
C ASP A 200 6.17 -2.49 14.13
N ILE A 201 5.64 -2.86 12.94
CA ILE A 201 4.54 -2.12 12.30
C ILE A 201 3.25 -2.48 13.03
N PRO A 202 2.53 -1.49 13.58
CA PRO A 202 1.26 -1.77 14.24
C PRO A 202 0.26 -2.40 13.26
N THR A 203 -0.40 -3.47 13.69
CA THR A 203 -1.50 -4.12 12.94
C THR A 203 -2.40 -4.91 13.88
N THR A 204 -3.68 -5.00 13.57
CA THR A 204 -4.67 -5.86 14.23
C THR A 204 -5.05 -7.05 13.37
N VAL A 205 -4.84 -6.95 12.05
CA VAL A 205 -5.00 -8.08 11.13
C VAL A 205 -3.69 -8.86 11.12
N PRO A 206 -3.70 -10.16 11.45
CA PRO A 206 -2.53 -11.00 11.29
C PRO A 206 -2.02 -10.96 9.87
N TRP A 207 -0.73 -11.00 9.68
CA TRP A 207 -0.10 -11.07 8.37
C TRP A 207 0.95 -12.17 8.35
N ARG A 208 1.04 -12.84 7.22
CA ARG A 208 1.98 -13.92 7.01
C ARG A 208 3.37 -13.37 6.69
N VAL A 209 4.38 -13.90 7.35
CA VAL A 209 5.77 -13.63 6.97
C VAL A 209 6.06 -14.39 5.67
N LEU A 210 6.38 -13.66 4.61
CA LEU A 210 6.75 -14.25 3.33
C LEU A 210 8.05 -15.06 3.46
N SER A 211 8.13 -16.21 2.83
CA SER A 211 9.41 -16.90 2.63
C SER A 211 10.36 -16.02 1.81
N PHE A 212 11.66 -16.32 1.83
CA PHE A 212 12.63 -15.55 1.06
C PHE A 212 12.30 -15.51 -0.44
N ASP A 213 11.86 -16.63 -1.02
CA ASP A 213 11.54 -16.71 -2.45
C ASP A 213 10.26 -15.94 -2.79
N GLU A 214 9.23 -16.00 -1.94
CA GLU A 214 8.02 -15.17 -2.09
C GLU A 214 8.34 -13.68 -1.94
N TRP A 215 9.19 -13.32 -0.96
CA TRP A 215 9.66 -11.96 -0.75
C TRP A 215 10.45 -11.44 -1.95
N MET A 216 11.31 -12.28 -2.57
CA MET A 216 12.04 -11.91 -3.78
C MET A 216 11.07 -11.59 -4.93
N ARG A 217 10.03 -12.41 -5.12
CA ARG A 217 9.02 -12.17 -6.15
C ARG A 217 8.22 -10.90 -5.85
N PHE A 218 7.73 -10.75 -4.62
CA PHE A 218 6.95 -9.59 -4.19
C PHE A 218 7.68 -8.26 -4.45
N TRP A 219 8.98 -8.20 -4.13
CA TRP A 219 9.76 -6.96 -4.25
C TRP A 219 10.41 -6.78 -5.63
N PHE A 220 11.01 -7.80 -6.21
CA PHE A 220 11.91 -7.66 -7.36
C PHE A 220 11.32 -8.14 -8.69
N GLU A 221 10.16 -8.79 -8.69
CA GLU A 221 9.32 -8.95 -9.88
C GLU A 221 8.31 -7.79 -10.03
N ASN A 222 8.20 -6.91 -9.02
CA ASN A 222 7.42 -5.69 -9.11
C ASN A 222 8.11 -4.69 -10.04
N PRO A 223 7.54 -4.38 -11.23
CA PRO A 223 8.18 -3.49 -12.20
C PRO A 223 8.26 -2.04 -11.71
N ALA A 224 7.46 -1.68 -10.70
CA ALA A 224 7.47 -0.37 -10.07
C ALA A 224 8.61 -0.21 -9.03
N VAL A 225 9.19 -1.32 -8.56
CA VAL A 225 10.34 -1.34 -7.64
C VAL A 225 11.62 -1.58 -8.42
N ARG A 226 12.53 -0.61 -8.39
CA ARG A 226 13.77 -0.65 -9.15
C ARG A 226 14.97 -0.76 -8.23
N PRO A 227 15.88 -1.76 -8.42
CA PRO A 227 17.08 -1.90 -7.59
C PRO A 227 18.03 -0.69 -7.62
N ASP A 228 18.05 0.10 -8.71
CA ASP A 228 18.78 1.34 -8.85
C ASP A 228 18.13 2.55 -8.14
N ARG A 229 16.94 2.31 -7.54
CA ARG A 229 16.16 3.26 -6.74
C ARG A 229 15.76 2.70 -5.38
N PHE A 230 16.29 1.55 -5.03
CA PHE A 230 16.10 0.92 -3.73
C PHE A 230 17.28 1.30 -2.83
N TRP A 231 17.06 2.27 -1.96
CA TRP A 231 18.11 2.77 -1.06
C TRP A 231 18.28 1.90 0.16
N ILE A 232 19.54 1.57 0.48
CA ILE A 232 19.90 0.83 1.68
C ILE A 232 21.00 1.54 2.46
N ALA A 233 21.01 1.33 3.77
CA ALA A 233 22.08 1.74 4.68
C ALA A 233 22.87 0.49 5.12
N ARG A 234 24.19 0.58 5.03
CA ARG A 234 25.10 -0.48 5.48
C ARG A 234 26.01 0.03 6.59
N ASP A 235 26.16 -0.80 7.63
CA ASP A 235 27.13 -0.61 8.71
C ASP A 235 28.07 -1.82 8.67
N GLY A 236 29.29 -1.62 8.14
CA GLY A 236 30.15 -2.71 7.72
C GLY A 236 29.45 -3.59 6.68
N ASP A 237 29.35 -4.90 6.97
CA ASP A 237 28.70 -5.89 6.12
C ASP A 237 27.18 -6.02 6.35
N ALA A 238 26.67 -5.43 7.41
CA ALA A 238 25.23 -5.53 7.73
C ALA A 238 24.41 -4.52 6.93
N VAL A 239 23.23 -4.95 6.43
CA VAL A 239 22.17 -4.03 5.99
C VAL A 239 21.40 -3.62 7.23
N VAL A 240 21.40 -2.32 7.54
CA VAL A 240 20.80 -1.79 8.77
C VAL A 240 19.57 -0.90 8.53
N GLY A 241 19.20 -0.68 7.29
CA GLY A 241 17.98 0.05 6.95
C GLY A 241 17.76 0.11 5.45
N CYS A 242 16.53 0.42 5.06
CA CYS A 242 16.17 0.69 3.66
C CYS A 242 15.05 1.73 3.53
N SER A 243 14.96 2.31 2.34
CA SER A 243 13.80 3.11 1.89
C SER A 243 13.59 2.89 0.41
N VAL A 244 12.35 2.60 0.02
CA VAL A 244 12.00 2.31 -1.35
C VAL A 244 10.68 2.99 -1.72
N LEU A 245 10.67 3.54 -2.95
CA LEU A 245 9.48 4.05 -3.60
C LEU A 245 9.00 3.05 -4.65
N ASP A 246 7.70 2.94 -4.72
CA ASP A 246 6.95 2.31 -5.81
C ASP A 246 6.66 3.40 -6.86
N TYR A 247 7.27 3.29 -8.02
CA TYR A 247 7.14 4.29 -9.10
C TYR A 247 5.99 3.92 -10.05
N PRO A 248 5.20 4.91 -10.50
CA PRO A 248 4.17 4.64 -11.50
C PRO A 248 4.80 4.20 -12.82
N LEU A 249 4.12 3.26 -13.51
CA LEU A 249 4.53 2.72 -14.82
C LEU A 249 3.85 3.45 -15.96
N VAL A 250 2.61 3.89 -15.74
CA VAL A 250 1.75 4.53 -16.73
C VAL A 250 1.26 5.89 -16.22
N ARG A 251 0.75 5.94 -14.99
CA ARG A 251 0.14 7.16 -14.40
C ARG A 251 0.14 7.08 -12.87
N GLY A 252 -0.13 8.21 -12.20
CA GLY A 252 -0.19 8.31 -10.75
C GLY A 252 1.09 8.86 -10.12
N LEU A 253 1.19 8.77 -8.82
CA LEU A 253 2.31 9.28 -8.04
C LEU A 253 3.21 8.14 -7.55
N PRO A 254 4.51 8.43 -7.31
CA PRO A 254 5.33 7.52 -6.54
C PRO A 254 4.79 7.41 -5.11
N TRP A 255 4.86 6.21 -4.54
CA TRP A 255 4.51 5.96 -3.15
C TRP A 255 5.70 5.43 -2.37
N THR A 256 5.87 5.89 -1.13
CA THR A 256 6.79 5.21 -0.21
C THR A 256 6.20 3.83 0.12
N MET A 257 6.77 2.81 -0.47
CA MET A 257 6.33 1.44 -0.25
C MET A 257 6.84 0.92 1.10
N TYR A 258 8.08 1.27 1.45
CA TYR A 258 8.66 0.89 2.72
C TYR A 258 9.77 1.83 3.17
N THR A 259 9.90 2.04 4.49
CA THR A 259 11.08 2.62 5.14
C THR A 259 11.23 1.97 6.50
N GLY A 260 12.37 1.33 6.73
CA GLY A 260 12.65 0.64 7.99
C GLY A 260 14.12 0.63 8.36
N THR A 261 14.39 0.37 9.63
CA THR A 261 15.74 0.18 10.18
C THR A 261 15.75 -0.99 11.14
N SER A 262 16.83 -1.75 11.17
CA SER A 262 17.04 -2.78 12.19
C SER A 262 16.95 -2.17 13.61
N ARG A 263 16.45 -2.93 14.56
CA ARG A 263 16.25 -2.45 15.95
C ARG A 263 17.53 -1.88 16.54
N ALA A 264 18.67 -2.55 16.33
CA ALA A 264 19.97 -2.16 16.84
C ALA A 264 20.49 -0.82 16.25
N ALA A 265 19.99 -0.41 15.08
CA ALA A 265 20.44 0.81 14.40
C ALA A 265 19.48 2.00 14.55
N ARG A 266 18.40 1.85 15.32
CA ARG A 266 17.43 2.94 15.57
C ARG A 266 18.03 4.10 16.35
N GLY A 267 17.39 5.26 16.25
CA GLY A 267 17.84 6.49 16.92
C GLY A 267 19.05 7.18 16.28
N ARG A 268 19.68 6.59 15.26
CA ARG A 268 20.86 7.11 14.55
C ARG A 268 20.52 8.04 13.38
N GLY A 269 19.24 8.24 13.08
CA GLY A 269 18.79 9.08 11.94
C GLY A 269 18.85 8.40 10.56
N ILE A 270 19.08 7.08 10.51
CA ILE A 270 19.24 6.31 9.27
C ILE A 270 17.97 6.36 8.42
N ALA A 271 16.78 6.12 8.99
CA ALA A 271 15.51 6.16 8.25
C ALA A 271 15.26 7.53 7.59
N SER A 272 15.53 8.63 8.30
CA SER A 272 15.43 9.99 7.76
C SER A 272 16.41 10.21 6.61
N ALA A 273 17.67 9.79 6.76
CA ALA A 273 18.67 9.93 5.70
C ALA A 273 18.29 9.14 4.44
N LEU A 274 17.81 7.91 4.59
CA LEU A 274 17.35 7.06 3.48
C LEU A 274 16.12 7.66 2.78
N LYS A 275 15.16 8.21 3.54
CA LYS A 275 14.00 8.91 2.93
C LYS A 275 14.44 10.12 2.13
N HIS A 276 15.39 10.92 2.61
CA HIS A 276 15.92 12.06 1.85
C HIS A 276 16.62 11.60 0.57
N GLU A 277 17.33 10.47 0.56
CA GLU A 277 17.90 9.89 -0.67
C GLU A 277 16.79 9.52 -1.67
N SER A 278 15.76 8.80 -1.21
CA SER A 278 14.63 8.40 -2.07
C SER A 278 13.89 9.60 -2.63
N MET A 279 13.65 10.65 -1.83
CA MET A 279 12.99 11.88 -2.28
C MET A 279 13.87 12.68 -3.24
N GLY A 280 15.17 12.79 -2.95
CA GLY A 280 16.15 13.44 -3.86
C GLY A 280 16.18 12.76 -5.22
N GLN A 281 16.18 11.44 -5.25
CA GLN A 281 16.13 10.67 -6.49
C GLN A 281 14.79 10.81 -7.24
N ALA A 282 13.68 10.89 -6.53
CA ALA A 282 12.36 11.15 -7.14
C ALA A 282 12.33 12.55 -7.80
N ILE A 283 12.93 13.57 -7.15
CA ILE A 283 13.12 14.91 -7.72
C ILE A 283 13.95 14.85 -9.00
N GLU A 284 15.07 14.12 -8.99
CA GLU A 284 15.97 13.96 -10.14
C GLU A 284 15.29 13.20 -11.28
N ALA A 285 14.35 12.30 -10.96
CA ALA A 285 13.50 11.60 -11.93
C ALA A 285 12.33 12.45 -12.47
N GLY A 286 12.18 13.70 -12.01
CA GLY A 286 11.17 14.65 -12.49
C GLY A 286 9.83 14.59 -11.79
N PHE A 287 9.67 13.84 -10.70
CA PHE A 287 8.44 13.82 -9.93
C PHE A 287 8.30 15.07 -9.07
N THR A 288 7.09 15.57 -8.98
CA THR A 288 6.73 16.78 -8.21
C THR A 288 6.05 16.48 -6.89
N ARG A 289 5.51 15.27 -6.71
CA ARG A 289 4.82 14.83 -5.49
C ARG A 289 5.16 13.38 -5.19
N VAL A 290 5.12 12.99 -3.92
CA VAL A 290 5.24 11.60 -3.43
C VAL A 290 4.23 11.40 -2.31
N ARG A 291 3.54 10.27 -2.29
CA ARG A 291 2.65 9.89 -1.19
C ARG A 291 3.25 8.80 -0.29
N THR A 292 2.72 8.73 0.90
CA THR A 292 3.01 7.66 1.88
C THR A 292 1.76 7.35 2.68
N ASN A 293 1.65 6.12 3.15
CA ASN A 293 0.61 5.71 4.09
C ASN A 293 1.26 5.10 5.34
N ASN A 294 0.90 5.58 6.50
CA ASN A 294 1.43 5.09 7.76
C ASN A 294 0.33 4.98 8.80
N ASP A 295 0.38 3.93 9.59
CA ASP A 295 -0.52 3.76 10.72
C ASP A 295 -0.41 4.95 11.69
N SER A 296 -1.56 5.38 12.23
CA SER A 296 -1.64 6.50 13.18
C SER A 296 -0.91 6.20 14.50
N ASP A 297 -0.74 4.91 14.83
CA ASP A 297 -0.04 4.43 16.02
C ASP A 297 1.45 4.14 15.77
N ASN A 298 2.02 4.73 14.70
CA ASN A 298 3.46 4.63 14.40
C ASN A 298 4.17 6.00 14.54
N PRO A 299 4.32 6.55 15.76
CA PRO A 299 4.90 7.88 15.99
C PRO A 299 6.29 8.09 15.38
N PRO A 300 7.21 7.10 15.36
CA PRO A 300 8.54 7.32 14.80
C PRO A 300 8.51 7.75 13.33
N ILE A 301 7.76 7.05 12.47
CA ILE A 301 7.70 7.37 11.04
C ILE A 301 6.88 8.64 10.79
N LEU A 302 5.80 8.86 11.55
CA LEU A 302 4.99 10.07 11.45
C LEU A 302 5.83 11.32 11.75
N ARG A 303 6.69 11.28 12.78
CA ARG A 303 7.60 12.39 13.11
C ARG A 303 8.59 12.67 11.98
N ILE A 304 9.15 11.63 11.35
CA ILE A 304 10.05 11.81 10.19
C ILE A 304 9.29 12.48 9.04
N ASN A 305 8.08 12.03 8.75
CA ASN A 305 7.27 12.60 7.68
C ASN A 305 6.92 14.09 7.95
N GLU A 306 6.52 14.41 9.17
CA GLU A 306 6.24 15.80 9.59
C GLU A 306 7.47 16.70 9.44
N GLN A 307 8.64 16.24 9.88
CA GLN A 307 9.91 16.98 9.74
C GLN A 307 10.34 17.18 8.28
N MET A 308 9.96 16.28 7.38
CA MET A 308 10.19 16.41 5.95
C MET A 308 9.16 17.29 5.22
N GLY A 309 8.10 17.73 5.91
CA GLY A 309 7.06 18.58 5.34
C GLY A 309 5.90 17.84 4.68
N TYR A 310 5.74 16.52 4.93
CA TYR A 310 4.55 15.80 4.49
C TYR A 310 3.29 16.41 5.11
N ARG A 311 2.25 16.54 4.29
CA ARG A 311 0.93 17.03 4.72
C ARG A 311 -0.11 15.93 4.59
N LEU A 312 -1.02 15.85 5.56
CA LEU A 312 -2.13 14.90 5.52
C LEU A 312 -3.03 15.22 4.32
N VAL A 313 -3.37 14.18 3.55
CA VAL A 313 -4.34 14.26 2.43
C VAL A 313 -5.70 13.79 2.93
N SER A 314 -5.85 12.50 3.18
CA SER A 314 -7.03 11.91 3.77
C SER A 314 -6.65 10.65 4.53
N PRO A 315 -7.12 10.46 5.77
CA PRO A 315 -6.97 9.19 6.46
C PRO A 315 -7.67 8.06 5.71
N ILE A 316 -7.13 6.84 5.84
CA ILE A 316 -7.84 5.61 5.51
C ILE A 316 -8.31 5.00 6.82
N ILE A 317 -9.60 4.73 6.90
CA ILE A 317 -10.24 4.08 8.04
C ILE A 317 -10.37 2.60 7.71
N GLU A 318 -9.86 1.76 8.59
CA GLU A 318 -10.07 0.33 8.54
C GLU A 318 -11.27 -0.02 9.41
N LEU A 319 -12.29 -0.58 8.78
CA LEU A 319 -13.57 -0.92 9.39
C LEU A 319 -13.71 -2.44 9.45
N HIS A 320 -14.06 -2.97 10.60
CA HIS A 320 -14.26 -4.40 10.85
C HIS A 320 -15.71 -4.73 11.12
N ARG A 321 -16.16 -5.91 10.64
CA ARG A 321 -17.47 -6.51 10.94
C ARG A 321 -17.32 -7.99 11.19
N GLY A 322 -17.92 -8.52 12.29
CA GLY A 322 -18.08 -9.95 12.49
C GLY A 322 -19.02 -10.56 11.44
N LEU A 323 -18.64 -11.72 10.88
CA LEU A 323 -19.40 -12.43 9.84
C LEU A 323 -20.21 -13.62 10.40
N ALA A 324 -20.19 -13.85 11.71
CA ALA A 324 -20.94 -14.92 12.37
C ALA A 324 -22.46 -14.68 12.33
#